data_c8eb4b44a0f60f422e4b0aee862075be
#
_entry.id   c8eb4b44a0f60f422e4b0aee862075be
#
_cell.length_a   1.000
_cell.length_b   1.000
_cell.length_c   1.000
_cell.angle_alpha   90.00
_cell.angle_beta   90.00
_cell.angle_gamma   90.00
#
_symmetry.space_group_name_H-M   'P 1'
#
loop_
_entity.id
_entity.type
_entity.pdbx_description
1 polymer ?
#
loop_
_entity_poly.entity_id
_entity_poly.type
_entity_poly.pdbx_seq_one_letter_code
_entity_poly.pdbx_strand_id
1 'polypeptide(L)'
;MAVLSRTLLVITTYNQSKYTRLCFESLKTIEKDVDVLVIDDCSTDNTVELCKEYGHEVITKPEGMGLTDSWNRGYYEFKQRWFANESGMDDNYDYLILANNDILIPNGSITELKKTFRKWPFSLVVPTSTAYGVGH
;
A
#
# COMPACT_ATOMS: atom_id res chain seq x y z
N MET A 1 -25.90 0.95 -10.14
CA MET A 1 -24.91 1.68 -9.34
C MET A 1 -23.56 1.02 -9.53
N ALA A 2 -22.56 1.82 -9.88
CA ALA A 2 -21.20 1.29 -9.94
C ALA A 2 -20.74 0.93 -8.51
N VAL A 3 -20.44 -0.34 -8.27
CA VAL A 3 -19.76 -0.77 -7.06
C VAL A 3 -18.37 -0.17 -7.09
N LEU A 4 -18.05 0.70 -6.12
CA LEU A 4 -16.71 1.26 -6.00
C LEU A 4 -15.75 0.12 -5.63
N SER A 5 -14.83 -0.19 -6.51
CA SER A 5 -13.80 -1.19 -6.25
C SER A 5 -12.79 -0.63 -5.24
N ARG A 6 -12.73 -1.23 -4.05
CA ARG A 6 -11.82 -0.82 -2.97
C ARG A 6 -10.44 -1.43 -3.16
N THR A 7 -9.46 -0.65 -2.81
CA THR A 7 -8.04 -1.06 -2.88
C THR A 7 -7.40 -1.00 -1.50
N LEU A 8 -6.70 -2.06 -1.12
CA LEU A 8 -5.78 -2.01 0.01
C LEU A 8 -4.36 -1.73 -0.51
N LEU A 9 -3.83 -0.57 -0.17
CA LEU A 9 -2.45 -0.20 -0.42
C LEU A 9 -1.62 -0.55 0.82
N VAL A 10 -0.77 -1.54 0.69
CA VAL A 10 0.16 -1.96 1.74
C VAL A 10 1.52 -1.31 1.48
N ILE A 11 1.99 -0.52 2.44
CA ILE A 11 3.30 0.11 2.39
C ILE A 11 4.19 -0.55 3.42
N THR A 12 5.33 -1.06 2.97
CA THR A 12 6.32 -1.66 3.86
C THR A 12 7.35 -0.64 4.28
N THR A 13 7.67 -0.60 5.57
CA THR A 13 8.64 0.33 6.13
C THR A 13 9.70 -0.39 6.96
N TYR A 14 10.92 0.09 6.88
CA TYR A 14 12.00 -0.21 7.80
C TYR A 14 12.90 1.00 7.91
N ASN A 15 12.79 1.74 9.02
CA ASN A 15 13.52 2.99 9.21
C ASN A 15 13.30 3.98 8.04
N GLN A 16 14.22 4.93 7.84
CA GLN A 16 14.16 5.93 6.76
C GLN A 16 12.90 6.81 6.81
N SER A 17 12.55 7.27 7.99
CA SER A 17 11.35 8.10 8.22
C SER A 17 11.24 9.32 7.29
N LYS A 18 12.37 9.86 6.85
CA LYS A 18 12.39 10.97 5.88
C LYS A 18 11.71 10.60 4.55
N TYR A 19 12.03 9.43 3.99
CA TYR A 19 11.42 8.96 2.75
C TYR A 19 9.97 8.55 2.98
N THR A 20 9.69 7.90 4.11
CA THR A 20 8.33 7.56 4.53
C THR A 20 7.44 8.80 4.61
N ARG A 21 7.96 9.91 5.14
CA ARG A 21 7.23 11.19 5.17
C ARG A 21 6.89 11.68 3.77
N LEU A 22 7.84 11.66 2.83
CA LEU A 22 7.60 12.07 1.45
C LEU A 22 6.57 11.17 0.76
N CYS A 23 6.64 9.86 0.99
CA CYS A 23 5.63 8.91 0.52
C CYS A 23 4.24 9.29 1.05
N PHE A 24 4.08 9.49 2.35
CA PHE A 24 2.80 9.82 2.98
C PHE A 24 2.26 11.19 2.54
N GLU A 25 3.13 12.18 2.30
CA GLU A 25 2.71 13.45 1.72
C GLU A 25 2.06 13.25 0.34
N SER A 26 2.61 12.36 -0.48
CA SER A 26 2.03 12.05 -1.79
C SER A 26 0.66 11.36 -1.69
N LEU A 27 0.39 10.65 -0.59
CA LEU A 27 -0.88 9.97 -0.38
C LEU A 27 -2.03 10.90 0.05
N LYS A 28 -1.76 12.14 0.39
CA LYS A 28 -2.81 13.10 0.80
C LYS A 28 -3.84 13.36 -0.30
N THR A 29 -3.49 13.14 -1.55
CA THR A 29 -4.35 13.30 -2.71
C THR A 29 -4.74 11.97 -3.35
N ILE A 30 -4.51 10.85 -2.66
CA ILE A 30 -4.86 9.53 -3.19
C ILE A 30 -6.37 9.38 -3.35
N GLU A 31 -6.78 8.47 -4.22
CA GLU A 31 -8.18 8.16 -4.48
C GLU A 31 -8.90 7.71 -3.18
N LYS A 32 -10.16 8.11 -3.01
CA LYS A 32 -10.94 7.87 -1.77
C LYS A 32 -11.29 6.40 -1.52
N ASP A 33 -11.22 5.56 -2.54
CA ASP A 33 -11.49 4.13 -2.46
C ASP A 33 -10.23 3.31 -2.13
N VAL A 34 -9.15 3.99 -1.72
CA VAL A 34 -7.88 3.38 -1.32
C VAL A 34 -7.68 3.53 0.19
N ASP A 35 -7.55 2.40 0.87
CA ASP A 35 -7.13 2.36 2.27
C ASP A 35 -5.65 2.02 2.36
N VAL A 36 -4.96 2.65 3.28
CA VAL A 36 -3.52 2.47 3.50
C VAL A 36 -3.29 1.64 4.75
N LEU A 37 -2.51 0.57 4.61
CA LEU A 37 -1.98 -0.23 5.70
C LEU A 37 -0.46 -0.21 5.65
N VAL A 38 0.16 0.14 6.74
CA VAL A 38 1.63 0.10 6.86
C VAL A 38 2.06 -1.17 7.60
N ILE A 39 2.99 -1.90 7.02
CA ILE A 39 3.66 -3.01 7.70
C ILE A 39 5.08 -2.56 8.04
N ASP A 40 5.33 -2.37 9.31
CA ASP A 40 6.62 -1.91 9.81
C ASP A 40 7.49 -3.09 10.27
N ASP A 41 8.68 -3.19 9.69
CA ASP A 41 9.64 -4.27 9.94
C ASP A 41 10.52 -4.01 11.16
N CYS A 42 9.90 -3.62 12.28
CA CYS A 42 10.60 -3.34 13.54
C CYS A 42 11.56 -2.13 13.45
N SER A 43 11.07 -1.00 12.96
CA SER A 43 11.85 0.24 12.87
C SER A 43 12.31 0.73 14.24
N THR A 44 13.52 1.27 14.27
CA THR A 44 14.15 1.84 15.49
C THR A 44 14.17 3.36 15.50
N ASP A 45 13.81 3.99 14.39
CA ASP A 45 13.64 5.45 14.28
C ASP A 45 12.17 5.85 14.59
N ASN A 46 11.76 7.07 14.25
CA ASN A 46 10.42 7.58 14.48
C ASN A 46 9.40 7.19 13.38
N THR A 47 9.65 6.14 12.61
CA THR A 47 8.76 5.73 11.49
C THR A 47 7.37 5.38 11.99
N VAL A 48 7.24 4.64 13.10
CA VAL A 48 5.93 4.22 13.62
C VAL A 48 5.12 5.43 14.12
N GLU A 49 5.77 6.36 14.81
CA GLU A 49 5.15 7.62 15.25
C GLU A 49 4.66 8.44 14.05
N LEU A 50 5.45 8.45 12.99
CA LEU A 50 5.09 9.12 11.74
C LEU A 50 3.84 8.51 11.10
N CYS A 51 3.71 7.17 11.09
CA CYS A 51 2.49 6.51 10.60
C CYS A 51 1.25 6.99 11.35
N LYS A 52 1.35 7.10 12.67
CA LYS A 52 0.25 7.58 13.53
C LYS A 52 -0.05 9.06 13.30
N GLU A 53 0.98 9.89 13.12
CA GLU A 53 0.84 11.31 12.81
C GLU A 53 0.01 11.54 11.53
N TYR A 54 0.21 10.71 10.50
CA TYR A 54 -0.56 10.75 9.25
C TYR A 54 -1.90 10.01 9.31
N GLY A 55 -2.24 9.38 10.44
CA GLY A 55 -3.49 8.64 10.59
C GLY A 55 -3.54 7.30 9.86
N HIS A 56 -2.40 6.75 9.49
CA HIS A 56 -2.32 5.45 8.85
C HIS A 56 -2.32 4.31 9.87
N GLU A 57 -3.06 3.26 9.55
CA GLU A 57 -2.98 2.01 10.30
C GLU A 57 -1.58 1.40 10.14
N VAL A 58 -0.97 1.00 11.23
CA VAL A 58 0.36 0.39 11.23
C VAL A 58 0.38 -0.90 12.04
N ILE A 59 0.97 -1.94 11.47
CA ILE A 59 1.29 -3.20 12.13
C ILE A 59 2.80 -3.28 12.22
N THR A 60 3.32 -3.21 13.44
CA THR A 60 4.75 -3.38 13.70
C THR A 60 5.03 -4.85 13.98
N LYS A 61 5.97 -5.43 13.25
CA LYS A 61 6.40 -6.81 13.50
C LYS A 61 7.26 -6.88 14.76
N PRO A 62 7.19 -7.99 15.49
CA PRO A 62 7.96 -8.14 16.76
C PRO A 62 9.48 -8.16 16.54
N GLU A 63 9.92 -8.55 15.35
CA GLU A 63 11.33 -8.58 14.95
C GLU A 63 11.47 -8.28 13.45
N GLY A 64 12.63 -7.80 13.03
CA GLY A 64 12.95 -7.52 11.63
C GLY A 64 13.17 -8.82 10.87
N MET A 65 12.33 -9.10 9.89
CA MET A 65 12.38 -10.31 9.04
C MET A 65 12.52 -9.98 7.54
N GLY A 66 12.62 -8.72 7.21
CA GLY A 66 12.86 -8.22 5.86
C GLY A 66 11.61 -7.98 5.03
N LEU A 67 11.85 -7.49 3.82
CA LEU A 67 10.82 -7.00 2.90
C LEU A 67 9.83 -8.09 2.46
N THR A 68 10.34 -9.26 2.10
CA THR A 68 9.49 -10.37 1.64
C THR A 68 8.50 -10.80 2.72
N ASP A 69 8.94 -10.88 3.96
CA ASP A 69 8.07 -11.20 5.09
C ASP A 69 7.03 -10.10 5.32
N SER A 70 7.41 -8.84 5.18
CA SER A 70 6.48 -7.71 5.28
C SER A 70 5.42 -7.73 4.19
N TRP A 71 5.78 -8.07 2.95
CA TRP A 71 4.80 -8.25 1.86
C TRP A 71 3.89 -9.45 2.10
N ASN A 72 4.42 -10.57 2.59
CA ASN A 72 3.61 -11.73 2.95
C ASN A 72 2.63 -11.38 4.08
N ARG A 73 3.05 -10.59 5.06
CA ARG A 73 2.15 -10.09 6.10
C ARG A 73 1.05 -9.20 5.53
N GLY A 74 1.39 -8.29 4.63
CA GLY A 74 0.40 -7.45 3.93
C GLY A 74 -0.62 -8.25 3.14
N TYR A 75 -0.18 -9.27 2.44
CA TYR A 75 -1.06 -10.20 1.72
C TYR A 75 -1.97 -10.99 2.68
N TYR A 76 -1.43 -11.45 3.80
CA TYR A 76 -2.20 -12.11 4.84
C TYR A 76 -3.33 -11.20 5.38
N GLU A 77 -3.01 -9.96 5.71
CA GLU A 77 -3.99 -8.97 6.18
C GLU A 77 -5.08 -8.70 5.13
N PHE A 78 -4.70 -8.59 3.86
CA PHE A 78 -5.66 -8.47 2.76
C PHE A 78 -6.63 -9.66 2.73
N LYS A 79 -6.12 -10.88 2.81
CA LYS A 79 -6.94 -12.09 2.83
C LYS A 79 -7.87 -12.15 4.04
N GLN A 80 -7.35 -11.83 5.23
CA GLN A 80 -8.17 -11.84 6.45
C GLN A 80 -9.32 -10.85 6.36
N ARG A 81 -9.08 -9.67 5.84
CA ARG A 81 -10.10 -8.63 5.65
C ARG A 81 -11.12 -9.04 4.59
N TRP A 82 -10.69 -9.77 3.57
CA TRP A 82 -11.60 -10.29 2.56
C TRP A 82 -12.54 -11.35 3.14
N PHE A 83 -12.00 -12.34 3.87
CA PHE A 83 -12.82 -13.42 4.46
C PHE A 83 -13.67 -12.97 5.66
N ALA A 84 -13.25 -11.97 6.42
CA ALA A 84 -14.01 -11.47 7.57
C ALA A 84 -15.39 -10.89 7.19
N ASN A 85 -15.59 -10.57 5.93
CA ASN A 85 -16.81 -9.97 5.40
C ASN A 85 -17.81 -10.97 4.78
N GLU A 86 -17.70 -12.27 5.08
CA GLU A 86 -18.72 -13.25 4.69
C GLU A 86 -20.12 -12.93 5.27
N SER A 87 -20.22 -11.95 6.17
CA SER A 87 -21.48 -11.47 6.76
C SER A 87 -22.23 -10.43 5.92
N GLY A 88 -21.83 -10.21 4.65
CA GLY A 88 -22.65 -9.45 3.69
C GLY A 88 -22.51 -7.93 3.75
N MET A 89 -21.46 -7.39 4.36
CA MET A 89 -21.13 -5.99 4.23
C MET A 89 -20.17 -5.77 3.05
N ASP A 90 -20.47 -4.78 2.21
CA ASP A 90 -19.71 -4.41 0.99
C ASP A 90 -18.31 -3.81 1.25
N ASP A 91 -17.60 -4.31 2.27
CA ASP A 91 -16.31 -3.77 2.70
C ASP A 91 -15.10 -4.56 2.18
N ASN A 92 -15.31 -5.43 1.20
CA ASN A 92 -14.24 -6.23 0.62
C ASN A 92 -13.32 -5.39 -0.27
N TYR A 93 -12.02 -5.73 -0.22
CA TYR A 93 -11.05 -5.18 -1.15
C TYR A 93 -11.01 -6.02 -2.43
N ASP A 94 -11.07 -5.34 -3.58
CA ASP A 94 -10.95 -5.97 -4.89
C ASP A 94 -9.50 -6.03 -5.37
N TYR A 95 -8.66 -5.12 -4.85
CA TYR A 95 -7.27 -4.97 -5.26
C TYR A 95 -6.34 -4.88 -4.06
N LEU A 96 -5.19 -5.52 -4.18
CA LEU A 96 -4.05 -5.35 -3.30
C LEU A 96 -2.91 -4.70 -4.08
N ILE A 97 -2.35 -3.64 -3.52
CA ILE A 97 -1.11 -3.02 -4.02
C ILE A 97 -0.05 -3.12 -2.95
N LEU A 98 1.10 -3.63 -3.30
CA LEU A 98 2.28 -3.70 -2.44
C LEU A 98 3.29 -2.63 -2.87
N ALA A 99 3.72 -1.81 -1.94
CA ALA A 99 4.62 -0.69 -2.21
C ALA A 99 5.68 -0.56 -1.12
N ASN A 100 6.83 -0.01 -1.49
CA ASN A 100 7.86 0.40 -0.54
C ASN A 100 7.59 1.84 -0.04
N ASN A 101 8.28 2.22 1.03
CA ASN A 101 8.14 3.55 1.65
C ASN A 101 8.95 4.68 0.96
N ASP A 102 9.73 4.36 -0.06
CA ASP A 102 10.62 5.30 -0.77
C ASP A 102 10.10 5.69 -2.16
N ILE A 103 8.79 5.63 -2.35
CA ILE A 103 8.12 5.98 -3.60
C ILE A 103 7.15 7.15 -3.39
N LEU A 104 6.85 7.85 -4.48
CA LEU A 104 5.77 8.83 -4.55
C LEU A 104 4.63 8.24 -5.37
N ILE A 105 3.41 8.40 -4.89
CA ILE A 105 2.20 7.92 -5.56
C ILE A 105 1.35 9.14 -5.95
N PRO A 106 1.49 9.63 -7.19
CA PRO A 106 0.69 10.77 -7.66
C PRO A 106 -0.80 10.44 -7.71
N ASN A 107 -1.63 11.48 -7.57
CA ASN A 107 -3.07 11.34 -7.76
C ASN A 107 -3.40 10.71 -9.12
N GLY A 108 -4.33 9.77 -9.13
CA GLY A 108 -4.74 9.06 -10.34
C GLY A 108 -3.90 7.81 -10.67
N SER A 109 -2.75 7.60 -10.01
CA SER A 109 -1.88 6.44 -10.27
C SER A 109 -2.60 5.12 -10.02
N ILE A 110 -3.35 5.02 -8.94
CA ILE A 110 -4.07 3.80 -8.58
C ILE A 110 -5.19 3.52 -9.60
N THR A 111 -5.89 4.55 -10.04
CA THR A 111 -6.91 4.44 -11.09
C THR A 111 -6.31 3.89 -12.38
N GLU A 112 -5.15 4.35 -12.80
CA GLU A 112 -4.49 3.86 -14.01
C GLU A 112 -3.99 2.42 -13.85
N LEU A 113 -3.46 2.04 -12.70
CA LEU A 113 -3.10 0.66 -12.40
C LEU A 113 -4.31 -0.27 -12.50
N LYS A 114 -5.44 0.12 -11.92
CA LYS A 114 -6.69 -0.65 -11.99
C LYS A 114 -7.19 -0.83 -13.43
N LYS A 115 -7.15 0.22 -14.25
CA LYS A 115 -7.54 0.14 -15.67
C LYS A 115 -6.67 -0.88 -16.42
N THR A 116 -5.37 -0.85 -16.19
CA THR A 116 -4.43 -1.79 -16.81
C THR A 116 -4.71 -3.21 -16.33
N PHE A 117 -4.92 -3.42 -15.04
CA PHE A 117 -5.24 -4.73 -14.49
C PHE A 117 -6.55 -5.31 -15.05
N ARG A 118 -7.58 -4.48 -15.21
CA ARG A 118 -8.86 -4.92 -15.81
C ARG A 118 -8.71 -5.35 -17.26
N LYS A 119 -7.83 -4.68 -18.00
CA LYS A 119 -7.52 -5.04 -19.39
C LYS A 119 -6.78 -6.38 -19.49
N TRP A 120 -5.95 -6.68 -18.51
CA TRP A 120 -5.11 -7.89 -18.46
C TRP A 120 -5.32 -8.62 -17.13
N PRO A 121 -6.51 -9.26 -16.92
CA PRO A 121 -6.78 -9.96 -15.67
C PRO A 121 -5.80 -11.13 -15.49
N PHE A 122 -5.54 -11.48 -14.24
CA PHE A 122 -4.57 -12.51 -13.83
C PHE A 122 -3.10 -12.15 -14.11
N SER A 123 -2.80 -10.88 -14.31
CA SER A 123 -1.44 -10.38 -14.48
C SER A 123 -0.95 -9.65 -13.23
N LEU A 124 0.35 -9.50 -13.11
CA LEU A 124 0.98 -8.56 -12.21
C LEU A 124 1.18 -7.24 -12.97
N VAL A 125 0.59 -6.16 -12.47
CA VAL A 125 0.77 -4.83 -13.04
C VAL A 125 1.80 -4.08 -12.22
N VAL A 126 2.86 -3.64 -12.86
CA VAL A 126 3.94 -2.86 -12.23
C VAL A 126 4.04 -1.52 -12.96
N PRO A 127 4.00 -0.39 -12.25
CA PRO A 127 4.18 0.90 -12.90
C PRO A 127 5.62 1.08 -13.36
N THR A 128 5.80 1.82 -14.44
CA THR A 128 7.14 2.24 -14.88
C THR A 128 7.63 3.34 -13.94
N SER A 129 8.80 3.14 -13.35
CA SER A 129 9.44 4.18 -12.55
C SER A 129 10.13 5.19 -13.46
N THR A 130 9.88 6.47 -13.22
CA THR A 130 10.60 7.56 -13.89
C THR A 130 11.98 7.84 -13.26
N ALA A 131 12.26 7.29 -12.10
CA ALA A 131 13.51 7.52 -11.38
C ALA A 131 14.75 6.97 -12.13
N TYR A 132 14.56 6.01 -13.00
CA TYR A 132 15.61 5.42 -13.83
C TYR A 132 15.52 5.82 -15.30
N GLY A 133 14.60 6.70 -15.65
CA GLY A 133 14.43 7.22 -16.99
C GLY A 133 15.40 8.33 -17.36
N VAL A 134 16.39 8.58 -16.55
CA VAL A 134 17.47 9.48 -16.91
C VAL A 134 18.41 8.68 -17.80
N GLY A 135 18.23 8.86 -19.10
CA GLY A 135 19.01 8.18 -20.10
C GLY A 135 20.51 8.28 -19.81
N HIS A 136 21.10 7.17 -19.76
CA HIS A 136 22.54 7.03 -19.84
C HIS A 136 22.90 6.51 -21.20
#